data_83c9d557b049b53af7ba8f22d4d8bec2
#
_entry.id   83c9d557b049b53af7ba8f22d4d8bec2
#
_cell.length_a   1.000
_cell.length_b   1.000
_cell.length_c   1.000
_cell.angle_alpha   90.00
_cell.angle_beta   90.00
_cell.angle_gamma   90.00
#
_symmetry.space_group_name_H-M   'P 1'
#
loop_
_entity.id
_entity.type
_entity.pdbx_description
1 polymer ?
#
loop_
_entity_poly.entity_id
_entity_poly.type
_entity_poly.pdbx_seq_one_letter_code
_entity_poly.pdbx_strand_id
1 'polypeptide(L)'
;MCKVKNLYSKVLEVIVMNIEKMVEIGLLFEQYKELLTEKQREMVSLYYEEDYSLGEISENLGVSRQGVYDTLKRSEKILREYENKLH
;
A
#
# COMPACT_ATOMS: atom_id res chain seq x y z
N MET A 1 22.33 3.92 -26.98
CA MET A 1 21.76 2.59 -26.83
C MET A 1 21.77 2.11 -25.41
N CYS A 2 22.90 2.11 -24.73
CA CYS A 2 23.00 1.69 -23.33
C CYS A 2 22.13 2.51 -22.40
N LYS A 3 22.01 3.80 -22.65
CA LYS A 3 21.16 4.68 -21.82
C LYS A 3 19.69 4.30 -21.88
N VAL A 4 19.22 3.88 -23.06
CA VAL A 4 17.82 3.48 -23.23
C VAL A 4 17.55 2.19 -22.48
N LYS A 5 18.45 1.23 -22.56
CA LYS A 5 18.34 -0.03 -21.82
C LYS A 5 18.34 0.21 -20.32
N ASN A 6 19.20 1.11 -19.84
CA ASN A 6 19.27 1.43 -18.42
C ASN A 6 17.99 2.07 -17.91
N LEU A 7 17.37 2.94 -18.74
CA LEU A 7 16.10 3.55 -18.39
C LEU A 7 14.99 2.50 -18.25
N TYR A 8 14.91 1.58 -19.21
CA TYR A 8 13.92 0.51 -19.16
C TYR A 8 14.13 -0.40 -17.96
N SER A 9 15.39 -0.74 -17.67
CA SER A 9 15.71 -1.57 -16.52
C SER A 9 15.27 -0.92 -15.21
N LYS A 10 15.52 0.38 -15.06
CA LYS A 10 15.11 1.12 -13.87
C LYS A 10 13.60 1.19 -13.74
N VAL A 11 12.90 1.43 -14.83
CA VAL A 11 11.45 1.49 -14.84
C VAL A 11 10.88 0.13 -14.46
N LEU A 12 11.40 -0.94 -15.03
CA LEU A 12 10.96 -2.30 -14.72
C LEU A 12 11.24 -2.65 -13.26
N GLU A 13 12.39 -2.27 -12.73
CA GLU A 13 12.73 -2.49 -11.32
C GLU A 13 11.72 -1.80 -10.40
N VAL A 14 11.39 -0.54 -10.70
CA VAL A 14 10.43 0.23 -9.90
C VAL A 14 9.05 -0.44 -9.95
N ILE A 15 8.62 -0.86 -11.12
CA ILE A 15 7.33 -1.54 -11.30
C ILE A 15 7.30 -2.84 -10.50
N VAL A 16 8.35 -3.65 -10.59
CA VAL A 16 8.45 -4.92 -9.87
C VAL A 16 8.45 -4.67 -8.37
N MET A 17 9.22 -3.70 -7.90
CA MET A 17 9.27 -3.35 -6.48
C MET A 17 7.90 -2.92 -5.96
N ASN A 18 7.15 -2.14 -6.74
CA ASN A 18 5.81 -1.72 -6.34
C ASN A 18 4.84 -2.89 -6.28
N ILE A 19 4.93 -3.81 -7.22
CA ILE A 19 4.11 -5.02 -7.23
C ILE A 19 4.43 -5.88 -6.01
N GLU A 20 5.70 -6.08 -5.71
CA GLU A 20 6.15 -6.85 -4.55
C GLU A 20 5.62 -6.24 -3.25
N LYS A 21 5.71 -4.91 -3.13
CA LYS A 21 5.20 -4.20 -1.98
C LYS A 21 3.70 -4.38 -1.83
N MET A 22 2.94 -4.28 -2.92
CA MET A 22 1.49 -4.44 -2.88
C MET A 22 1.10 -5.86 -2.46
N VAL A 23 1.81 -6.86 -2.98
CA VAL A 23 1.56 -8.26 -2.60
C VAL A 23 1.91 -8.46 -1.14
N GLU A 24 3.05 -7.96 -0.69
CA GLU A 24 3.48 -8.08 0.70
C GLU A 24 2.45 -7.47 1.66
N ILE A 25 2.05 -6.23 1.40
CA ILE A 25 1.07 -5.56 2.26
C ILE A 25 -0.29 -6.26 2.20
N GLY A 26 -0.69 -6.73 1.01
CA GLY A 26 -1.93 -7.48 0.88
C GLY A 26 -1.95 -8.74 1.73
N LEU A 27 -0.84 -9.49 1.74
CA LEU A 27 -0.73 -10.70 2.55
C LEU A 27 -0.73 -10.39 4.04
N LEU A 28 0.00 -9.34 4.44
CA LEU A 28 0.01 -8.91 5.84
C LEU A 28 -1.37 -8.44 6.27
N PHE A 29 -2.08 -7.75 5.39
CA PHE A 29 -3.43 -7.30 5.66
C PHE A 29 -4.37 -8.48 5.93
N GLU A 30 -4.29 -9.51 5.11
CA GLU A 30 -5.11 -10.71 5.31
C GLU A 30 -4.88 -11.33 6.68
N GLN A 31 -3.64 -11.34 7.15
CA GLN A 31 -3.29 -11.95 8.43
C GLN A 31 -3.61 -11.06 9.63
N TYR A 32 -3.40 -9.77 9.49
CA TYR A 32 -3.41 -8.85 10.65
C TYR A 32 -4.44 -7.74 10.57
N LYS A 33 -5.41 -7.81 9.66
CA LYS A 33 -6.41 -6.75 9.48
C LYS A 33 -7.20 -6.44 10.75
N GLU A 34 -7.35 -7.41 11.62
CA GLU A 34 -8.08 -7.22 12.88
C GLU A 34 -7.36 -6.25 13.83
N LEU A 35 -6.07 -6.01 13.59
CA LEU A 35 -5.28 -5.09 14.41
C LEU A 35 -5.43 -3.64 13.97
N LEU A 36 -6.02 -3.41 12.81
CA LEU A 36 -6.25 -2.07 12.28
C LEU A 36 -7.60 -1.54 12.77
N THR A 37 -7.69 -0.22 12.88
CA THR A 37 -8.99 0.41 13.14
C THR A 37 -9.89 0.16 11.93
N GLU A 38 -11.19 0.32 12.13
CA GLU A 38 -12.15 0.15 11.05
C GLU A 38 -11.82 1.05 9.85
N LYS A 39 -11.46 2.31 10.13
CA LYS A 39 -11.13 3.27 9.09
C LYS A 39 -9.85 2.89 8.34
N GLN A 40 -8.83 2.46 9.08
CA GLN A 40 -7.58 1.99 8.48
C GLN A 40 -7.83 0.76 7.60
N ARG A 41 -8.61 -0.17 8.10
CA ARG A 41 -8.96 -1.39 7.39
C ARG A 41 -9.68 -1.07 6.08
N GLU A 42 -10.64 -0.15 6.14
CA GLU A 42 -11.39 0.26 4.96
C GLU A 42 -10.48 0.88 3.90
N MET A 43 -9.60 1.78 4.31
CA MET A 43 -8.69 2.44 3.37
C MET A 43 -7.69 1.46 2.75
N VAL A 44 -7.12 0.56 3.55
CA VAL A 44 -6.19 -0.44 3.03
C VAL A 44 -6.90 -1.36 2.04
N SER A 45 -8.12 -1.78 2.37
CA SER A 45 -8.91 -2.63 1.48
C SER A 45 -9.19 -1.93 0.14
N LEU A 46 -9.60 -0.68 0.17
CA LEU A 46 -9.88 0.07 -1.05
C LEU A 46 -8.63 0.21 -1.92
N TYR A 47 -7.50 0.50 -1.30
CA TYR A 47 -6.27 0.73 -2.04
C TYR A 47 -5.64 -0.56 -2.58
N TYR A 48 -5.53 -1.59 -1.73
CA TYR A 48 -4.80 -2.81 -2.08
C TYR A 48 -5.66 -3.90 -2.68
N GLU A 49 -6.92 -3.99 -2.31
CA GLU A 49 -7.82 -5.03 -2.82
C GLU A 49 -8.72 -4.55 -3.95
N GLU A 50 -9.22 -3.31 -3.86
CA GLU A 50 -10.14 -2.75 -4.85
C GLU A 50 -9.46 -1.87 -5.89
N ASP A 51 -8.15 -1.67 -5.77
CA ASP A 51 -7.34 -0.88 -6.72
C ASP A 51 -7.78 0.57 -6.87
N TYR A 52 -8.29 1.17 -5.81
CA TYR A 52 -8.65 2.58 -5.82
C TYR A 52 -7.39 3.45 -5.74
N SER A 53 -7.39 4.57 -6.45
CA SER A 53 -6.33 5.57 -6.31
C SER A 53 -6.56 6.39 -5.03
N LEU A 54 -5.53 7.13 -4.62
CA LEU A 54 -5.66 8.02 -3.46
C LEU A 54 -6.79 9.04 -3.66
N GLY A 55 -6.91 9.58 -4.87
CA GLY A 55 -7.97 10.52 -5.20
C GLY A 55 -9.35 9.90 -5.10
N GLU A 56 -9.50 8.68 -5.59
CA GLU A 56 -10.76 7.97 -5.54
C GLU A 56 -11.17 7.66 -4.10
N ILE A 57 -10.23 7.25 -3.27
CA ILE A 57 -10.49 7.00 -1.85
C ILE A 57 -10.87 8.31 -1.15
N SER A 58 -10.14 9.38 -1.45
CA SER A 58 -10.42 10.71 -0.92
C SER A 58 -11.85 11.14 -1.20
N GLU A 59 -12.29 10.99 -2.44
CA GLU A 59 -13.66 11.34 -2.84
C GLU A 59 -14.70 10.41 -2.19
N ASN A 60 -14.41 9.13 -2.15
CA ASN A 60 -15.33 8.13 -1.63
C ASN A 60 -15.59 8.32 -0.13
N LEU A 61 -14.54 8.59 0.63
CA LEU A 61 -14.63 8.69 2.08
C LEU A 61 -14.77 10.12 2.61
N GLY A 62 -14.69 11.11 1.74
CA GLY A 62 -14.84 12.51 2.13
C GLY A 62 -13.68 13.02 2.98
N VAL A 63 -12.46 12.52 2.73
CA VAL A 63 -11.25 12.96 3.44
C VAL A 63 -10.24 13.47 2.42
N SER A 64 -9.21 14.18 2.90
CA SER A 64 -8.19 14.73 2.00
C SER A 64 -7.28 13.61 1.47
N ARG A 65 -6.66 13.85 0.30
CA ARG A 65 -5.67 12.95 -0.26
C ARG A 65 -4.52 12.71 0.70
N GLN A 66 -4.05 13.78 1.33
CA GLN A 66 -2.96 13.68 2.30
C GLN A 66 -3.38 12.80 3.48
N GLY A 67 -4.61 12.95 3.93
CA GLY A 67 -5.17 12.12 5.01
C GLY A 67 -5.21 10.65 4.63
N VAL A 68 -5.59 10.34 3.39
CA VAL A 68 -5.59 8.97 2.88
C VAL A 68 -4.16 8.41 2.89
N TYR A 69 -3.22 9.18 2.33
CA TYR A 69 -1.82 8.76 2.26
C TYR A 69 -1.25 8.47 3.65
N ASP A 70 -1.47 9.39 4.58
CA ASP A 70 -0.96 9.25 5.96
C ASP A 70 -1.56 8.01 6.64
N THR A 71 -2.85 7.80 6.47
CA THR A 71 -3.54 6.64 7.06
C THR A 71 -3.02 5.33 6.48
N LEU A 72 -2.80 5.28 5.17
CA LEU A 72 -2.24 4.10 4.52
C LEU A 72 -0.83 3.82 5.02
N LYS A 73 0.00 4.85 5.16
CA LYS A 73 1.37 4.68 5.66
C LYS A 73 1.40 4.17 7.09
N ARG A 74 0.53 4.70 7.95
CA ARG A 74 0.42 4.22 9.33
C ARG A 74 -0.04 2.78 9.39
N SER A 75 -1.01 2.42 8.56
CA SER A 75 -1.53 1.07 8.50
C SER A 75 -0.45 0.08 8.06
N GLU A 76 0.30 0.41 7.01
CA GLU A 76 1.42 -0.39 6.55
C GLU A 76 2.45 -0.61 7.64
N LYS A 77 2.76 0.45 8.37
CA LYS A 77 3.72 0.39 9.47
C LYS A 77 3.25 -0.57 10.57
N ILE A 78 1.98 -0.48 10.94
CA ILE A 78 1.41 -1.36 11.96
C ILE A 78 1.53 -2.82 11.51
N LEU A 79 1.16 -3.11 10.28
CA LEU A 79 1.21 -4.47 9.76
C LEU A 79 2.65 -5.02 9.76
N ARG A 80 3.60 -4.22 9.32
CA ARG A 80 5.00 -4.63 9.29
C ARG A 80 5.59 -4.83 10.68
N GLU A 81 5.24 -3.97 11.61
CA GLU A 81 5.72 -4.08 12.99
C GLU A 81 5.21 -5.37 13.65
N TYR A 82 3.96 -5.72 13.42
CA TYR A 82 3.42 -6.97 13.97
C TYR A 82 4.11 -8.19 13.37
N GLU A 83 4.34 -8.18 12.07
CA GLU A 83 5.06 -9.27 11.42
C GLU A 83 6.46 -9.44 12.02
N ASN A 84 7.17 -8.34 12.23
CA ASN A 84 8.51 -8.37 12.80
C ASN A 84 8.51 -8.87 14.25
N LYS A 85 7.50 -8.52 15.03
CA LYS A 85 7.42 -8.94 16.44
C LYS A 85 7.16 -10.43 16.58
N LEU A 86 6.43 -11.02 15.64
CA LEU A 86 6.11 -12.44 15.69
C LEU A 86 7.23 -13.33 15.16
N HIS A 87 8.19 -12.73 14.52
CA HIS A 87 9.38 -13.41 14.02
C HIS A 87 10.60 -12.94 14.74
#